data_fb7952054089e1c012ae4cbfa5df477f
#
_entry.id   fb7952054089e1c012ae4cbfa5df477f
#
_cell.length_a   1.000
_cell.length_b   1.000
_cell.length_c   1.000
_cell.angle_alpha   90.00
_cell.angle_beta   90.00
_cell.angle_gamma   90.00
#
_symmetry.space_group_name_H-M   'P 1'
#
loop_
_entity.id
_entity.type
_entity.pdbx_description
1 polymer ?
#
loop_
_entity_poly.entity_id
_entity_poly.type
_entity_poly.pdbx_seq_one_letter_code
_entity_poly.pdbx_strand_id
1 'polypeptide(L)'
;ADDVREPGKARLAPPQRRHARDLEHGLEARIALDQRVNGFFEIRLGFEVDGHDVISSPQCGFGVLWTAWDDEIKTILSESRKRSMTLRSIPVEMDGEKVVLIDAMLDRVVEEHRVFLPLAIESGSRAWGFASPDSDYDCRFVYVRRAVDHITPWVSRDVIELPLEGDLDANGWDLRKALQLLLKGNAVIVEWLCSPVVYRGQVWFRDEFLAFAREAASREAICRHYLHLGERQRRVYFGDGTSVPQKKIFYALRPAAALRWLRMRPDQAVAPMHFPTLIEECDPPSELKAEIAGLMERKAISHELGSAPLPRAVANFVDTEFELARGVFEGGGASASEEMFLRAEQFYRGVVERLERENGASFPFRPV
;
A
#
# COMPACT_ATOMS: atom_id res chain seq x y z
N ALA A 1 1.01 -30.32 76.15
CA ALA A 1 1.15 -31.21 75.05
C ALA A 1 0.14 -30.81 74.04
N ASP A 2 0.60 -30.19 73.00
CA ASP A 2 -0.19 -29.40 72.04
C ASP A 2 -0.60 -30.22 70.80
N ASP A 3 -1.89 -30.12 70.57
CA ASP A 3 -2.61 -30.75 69.45
C ASP A 3 -2.50 -29.85 68.26
N VAL A 4 -1.77 -30.27 67.18
CA VAL A 4 -1.67 -29.56 65.91
C VAL A 4 -2.53 -30.31 64.91
N ARG A 5 -3.69 -29.74 64.56
CA ARG A 5 -4.59 -30.24 63.51
C ARG A 5 -4.09 -29.77 62.15
N GLU A 6 -3.86 -30.71 61.25
CA GLU A 6 -3.65 -30.43 59.83
C GLU A 6 -4.95 -29.97 59.13
N PRO A 7 -4.93 -28.98 58.20
CA PRO A 7 -6.10 -28.60 57.41
C PRO A 7 -6.33 -29.55 56.24
N GLY A 8 -7.57 -30.01 56.12
CA GLY A 8 -8.04 -31.00 55.16
C GLY A 8 -7.87 -30.55 53.70
N LYS A 9 -7.43 -31.50 52.86
CA LYS A 9 -7.40 -31.40 51.40
C LYS A 9 -8.83 -31.45 50.84
N ALA A 10 -9.32 -30.32 50.34
CA ALA A 10 -10.54 -30.30 49.54
C ALA A 10 -10.26 -30.92 48.16
N ARG A 11 -10.96 -32.01 47.83
CA ARG A 11 -10.97 -32.60 46.49
C ARG A 11 -11.85 -31.72 45.59
N LEU A 12 -11.21 -31.08 44.62
CA LEU A 12 -11.91 -30.41 43.52
C LEU A 12 -12.39 -31.45 42.51
N ALA A 13 -13.67 -31.41 42.17
CA ALA A 13 -14.27 -32.23 41.12
C ALA A 13 -13.70 -31.84 39.73
N PRO A 14 -13.58 -32.78 38.78
CA PRO A 14 -13.04 -32.49 37.45
C PRO A 14 -14.01 -31.57 36.69
N PRO A 15 -13.49 -30.62 35.89
CA PRO A 15 -14.33 -29.72 35.07
C PRO A 15 -15.06 -30.50 33.98
N GLN A 16 -16.38 -30.29 33.92
CA GLN A 16 -17.22 -30.81 32.85
C GLN A 16 -16.78 -30.20 31.50
N ARG A 17 -16.60 -31.07 30.49
CA ARG A 17 -16.37 -30.65 29.09
C ARG A 17 -17.56 -29.87 28.61
N ARG A 18 -17.43 -28.57 28.44
CA ARG A 18 -18.33 -27.73 27.61
C ARG A 18 -17.86 -27.80 26.20
N HIS A 19 -18.81 -27.96 25.25
CA HIS A 19 -18.53 -28.04 23.83
C HIS A 19 -18.01 -26.70 23.28
N ALA A 20 -17.04 -26.79 22.37
CA ALA A 20 -16.32 -25.66 21.74
C ALA A 20 -17.18 -24.67 20.91
N ARG A 21 -18.52 -24.84 20.90
CA ARG A 21 -19.44 -23.96 20.16
C ARG A 21 -19.96 -22.74 20.95
N ASP A 22 -19.72 -22.69 22.28
CA ASP A 22 -20.25 -21.60 23.11
C ASP A 22 -19.22 -20.50 23.39
N LEU A 23 -18.05 -20.51 22.73
CA LEU A 23 -16.95 -19.56 22.94
C LEU A 23 -16.85 -18.44 21.89
N GLU A 24 -17.79 -18.31 20.96
CA GLU A 24 -17.75 -17.28 19.92
C GLU A 24 -18.18 -15.87 20.37
N HIS A 25 -18.68 -15.70 21.58
CA HIS A 25 -19.08 -14.39 22.10
C HIS A 25 -18.42 -14.14 23.47
N GLY A 26 -17.31 -13.39 23.50
CA GLY A 26 -16.83 -12.78 24.73
C GLY A 26 -15.33 -12.81 25.04
N LEU A 27 -14.45 -13.09 24.07
CA LEU A 27 -13.00 -13.00 24.31
C LEU A 27 -12.46 -11.67 23.75
N GLU A 28 -12.35 -10.65 24.57
CA GLU A 28 -11.56 -9.45 24.25
C GLU A 28 -10.14 -9.59 24.83
N ALA A 29 -9.15 -9.68 23.94
CA ALA A 29 -7.74 -9.64 24.34
C ALA A 29 -7.26 -8.19 24.40
N ARG A 30 -6.91 -7.69 25.58
CA ARG A 30 -6.21 -6.41 25.73
C ARG A 30 -4.71 -6.65 25.87
N ILE A 31 -3.93 -6.07 24.97
CA ILE A 31 -2.46 -6.06 25.07
C ILE A 31 -2.06 -4.76 25.76
N ALA A 32 -1.58 -4.86 27.00
CA ALA A 32 -0.94 -3.75 27.68
C ALA A 32 0.57 -3.87 27.53
N LEU A 33 1.19 -2.86 26.94
CA LEU A 33 2.66 -2.70 26.92
C LEU A 33 3.07 -2.03 28.24
N ASP A 34 3.69 -2.76 29.13
CA ASP A 34 4.26 -2.23 30.37
C ASP A 34 5.77 -1.97 30.21
N GLN A 35 6.29 -1.09 31.05
CA GLN A 35 7.54 -0.34 30.91
C GLN A 35 8.81 -1.20 30.66
N ARG A 36 9.78 -0.59 29.94
CA ARG A 36 11.13 -1.14 29.73
C ARG A 36 11.85 -1.36 31.05
N VAL A 37 12.18 -2.61 31.34
CA VAL A 37 13.17 -2.96 32.37
C VAL A 37 14.28 -3.76 31.68
N ASN A 38 15.52 -3.25 31.76
CA ASN A 38 16.74 -3.91 31.27
C ASN A 38 16.79 -4.30 29.77
N GLY A 39 16.20 -3.48 28.86
CA GLY A 39 16.36 -3.68 27.43
C GLY A 39 15.48 -4.76 26.79
N PHE A 40 14.63 -5.43 27.55
CA PHE A 40 13.65 -6.41 27.08
C PHE A 40 12.22 -5.93 27.32
N PHE A 41 11.33 -6.23 26.38
CA PHE A 41 9.89 -6.00 26.56
C PHE A 41 9.29 -7.23 27.25
N GLU A 42 8.69 -7.04 28.42
CA GLU A 42 7.86 -8.05 29.05
C GLU A 42 6.43 -7.89 28.49
N ILE A 43 5.95 -8.91 27.78
CA ILE A 43 4.58 -8.95 27.27
C ILE A 43 3.72 -9.66 28.31
N ARG A 44 2.84 -8.91 28.97
CA ARG A 44 1.79 -9.49 29.78
C ARG A 44 0.53 -9.66 28.95
N LEU A 45 0.11 -10.89 28.75
CA LEU A 45 -1.18 -11.22 28.16
C LEU A 45 -2.22 -11.30 29.28
N GLY A 46 -3.15 -10.36 29.29
CA GLY A 46 -4.33 -10.43 30.15
C GLY A 46 -5.52 -10.96 29.35
N PHE A 47 -6.19 -11.96 29.86
CA PHE A 47 -7.45 -12.46 29.30
C PHE A 47 -8.56 -12.14 30.28
N GLU A 48 -9.66 -11.57 29.79
CA GLU A 48 -10.87 -11.36 30.56
C GLU A 48 -11.84 -12.49 30.21
N VAL A 49 -12.19 -13.30 31.22
CA VAL A 49 -13.20 -14.34 31.11
C VAL A 49 -14.25 -14.06 32.18
N ASP A 50 -15.49 -13.83 31.77
CA ASP A 50 -16.64 -13.57 32.64
C ASP A 50 -16.45 -12.39 33.61
N GLY A 51 -15.75 -11.33 33.21
CA GLY A 51 -15.57 -10.11 34.00
C GLY A 51 -14.49 -10.21 35.10
N HIS A 52 -13.60 -11.20 35.04
CA HIS A 52 -12.48 -11.37 35.94
C HIS A 52 -11.14 -11.41 35.21
N ASP A 53 -10.20 -10.55 35.62
CA ASP A 53 -8.83 -10.53 35.10
C ASP A 53 -8.06 -11.79 35.56
N VAL A 54 -7.62 -12.62 34.61
CA VAL A 54 -6.73 -13.74 34.87
C VAL A 54 -5.32 -13.35 34.44
N ILE A 55 -4.48 -13.01 35.44
CA ILE A 55 -3.05 -12.72 35.20
C ILE A 55 -2.27 -14.02 35.41
N SER A 56 -1.61 -14.53 34.35
CA SER A 56 -0.69 -15.66 34.48
C SER A 56 0.73 -15.17 34.77
N SER A 57 1.26 -15.50 35.96
CA SER A 57 2.66 -15.28 36.34
C SER A 57 3.53 -16.48 35.92
N PRO A 58 4.78 -16.29 35.45
CA PRO A 58 5.64 -17.36 34.94
C PRO A 58 6.23 -18.32 35.98
N GLN A 59 5.79 -18.30 37.24
CA GLN A 59 6.47 -19.03 38.32
C GLN A 59 5.73 -20.23 38.90
N CYS A 60 4.64 -20.72 38.31
CA CYS A 60 4.01 -21.97 38.76
C CYS A 60 4.25 -23.08 37.73
N GLY A 61 5.09 -24.05 38.11
CA GLY A 61 5.36 -25.25 37.32
C GLY A 61 4.12 -26.14 37.15
N PHE A 62 3.52 -26.12 35.97
CA PHE A 62 2.52 -27.09 35.51
C PHE A 62 2.94 -27.63 34.16
N GLY A 63 3.66 -28.77 34.22
CA GLY A 63 4.35 -29.33 33.04
C GLY A 63 3.57 -30.34 32.19
N VAL A 64 2.26 -30.44 32.21
CA VAL A 64 1.56 -31.53 31.47
C VAL A 64 0.27 -31.13 30.75
N LEU A 65 -0.17 -29.89 30.77
CA LEU A 65 -1.39 -29.46 30.04
C LEU A 65 -1.13 -28.42 28.90
N TRP A 66 0.14 -28.14 28.64
CA TRP A 66 0.53 -27.05 27.68
C TRP A 66 0.58 -27.47 26.22
N THR A 67 0.74 -28.75 25.89
CA THR A 67 1.05 -29.14 24.52
C THR A 67 -0.12 -29.08 23.53
N ALA A 68 -1.35 -29.29 23.96
CA ALA A 68 -2.51 -29.21 23.06
C ALA A 68 -3.07 -27.78 22.92
N TRP A 69 -2.97 -26.97 23.97
CA TRP A 69 -3.32 -25.53 23.94
C TRP A 69 -2.29 -24.71 23.20
N ASP A 70 -1.03 -25.12 23.22
CA ASP A 70 0.09 -24.41 22.61
C ASP A 70 -0.05 -24.34 21.07
N ASP A 71 -0.55 -25.38 20.44
CA ASP A 71 -0.70 -25.41 18.97
C ASP A 71 -1.92 -24.62 18.49
N GLU A 72 -3.01 -24.61 19.21
CA GLU A 72 -4.20 -23.83 18.87
C GLU A 72 -3.98 -22.34 19.10
N ILE A 73 -3.35 -21.98 20.23
CA ILE A 73 -2.94 -20.59 20.51
C ILE A 73 -1.85 -20.12 19.52
N LYS A 74 -0.87 -20.94 19.19
CA LYS A 74 0.11 -20.64 18.15
C LYS A 74 -0.54 -20.43 16.80
N THR A 75 -1.55 -21.22 16.46
CA THR A 75 -2.32 -21.07 15.22
C THR A 75 -3.12 -19.77 15.25
N ILE A 76 -3.85 -19.46 16.31
CA ILE A 76 -4.62 -18.21 16.48
C ILE A 76 -3.68 -16.99 16.47
N LEU A 77 -2.57 -17.04 17.19
CA LEU A 77 -1.58 -15.97 17.20
C LEU A 77 -0.88 -15.82 15.83
N SER A 78 -0.63 -16.92 15.11
CA SER A 78 -0.07 -16.89 13.77
C SER A 78 -1.06 -16.32 12.76
N GLU A 79 -2.33 -16.67 12.86
CA GLU A 79 -3.39 -16.12 12.00
C GLU A 79 -3.70 -14.65 12.34
N SER A 80 -3.74 -14.30 13.62
CA SER A 80 -3.87 -12.91 14.05
C SER A 80 -2.67 -12.07 13.61
N ARG A 81 -1.45 -12.62 13.73
CA ARG A 81 -0.22 -11.99 13.24
C ARG A 81 -0.20 -11.87 11.72
N LYS A 82 -0.68 -12.89 10.99
CA LYS A 82 -0.86 -12.83 9.53
C LYS A 82 -1.91 -11.79 9.13
N ARG A 83 -3.05 -11.72 9.83
CA ARG A 83 -4.08 -10.69 9.58
C ARG A 83 -3.58 -9.27 9.88
N SER A 84 -2.77 -9.10 10.92
CA SER A 84 -2.12 -7.83 11.27
C SER A 84 -1.04 -7.41 10.25
N MET A 85 -0.57 -8.33 9.40
CA MET A 85 0.49 -8.08 8.42
C MET A 85 -0.04 -7.88 6.99
N THR A 86 -1.31 -8.21 6.72
CA THR A 86 -1.92 -8.01 5.40
C THR A 86 -2.49 -6.60 5.27
N LEU A 87 -2.20 -5.97 4.15
CA LEU A 87 -2.73 -4.68 3.76
C LEU A 87 -3.79 -4.87 2.70
N ARG A 88 -5.02 -4.44 3.00
CA ARG A 88 -6.14 -4.41 2.05
C ARG A 88 -7.00 -3.20 2.33
N SER A 89 -7.32 -2.43 1.31
CA SER A 89 -8.16 -1.23 1.40
C SER A 89 -8.96 -1.09 0.13
N ILE A 90 -10.21 -1.55 0.14
CA ILE A 90 -11.12 -1.49 -1.00
C ILE A 90 -12.28 -0.57 -0.62
N PRO A 91 -12.48 0.54 -1.34
CA PRO A 91 -13.65 1.40 -1.16
C PRO A 91 -14.96 0.62 -1.39
N VAL A 92 -15.99 0.98 -0.62
CA VAL A 92 -17.31 0.29 -0.68
C VAL A 92 -17.99 0.48 -2.05
N GLU A 93 -17.65 1.56 -2.74
CA GLU A 93 -18.17 1.92 -4.06
C GLU A 93 -17.58 1.08 -5.19
N MET A 94 -16.54 0.29 -4.93
CA MET A 94 -15.97 -0.60 -5.93
C MET A 94 -16.85 -1.83 -6.12
N ASP A 95 -17.01 -2.23 -7.38
CA ASP A 95 -17.76 -3.44 -7.73
C ASP A 95 -17.08 -4.69 -7.15
N GLY A 96 -17.79 -5.38 -6.26
CA GLY A 96 -17.28 -6.57 -5.59
C GLY A 96 -16.97 -7.73 -6.54
N GLU A 97 -17.71 -7.90 -7.64
CA GLU A 97 -17.43 -8.93 -8.64
C GLU A 97 -16.11 -8.63 -9.37
N LYS A 98 -15.86 -7.37 -9.70
CA LYS A 98 -14.58 -6.94 -10.29
C LYS A 98 -13.41 -7.15 -9.33
N VAL A 99 -13.60 -6.86 -8.06
CA VAL A 99 -12.56 -7.10 -7.04
C VAL A 99 -12.23 -8.59 -6.93
N VAL A 100 -13.22 -9.47 -6.99
CA VAL A 100 -13.00 -10.93 -7.00
C VAL A 100 -12.23 -11.37 -8.26
N LEU A 101 -12.55 -10.81 -9.42
CA LEU A 101 -11.81 -11.10 -10.66
C LEU A 101 -10.35 -10.63 -10.58
N ILE A 102 -10.10 -9.45 -10.00
CA ILE A 102 -8.75 -8.95 -9.78
C ILE A 102 -7.98 -9.86 -8.83
N ASP A 103 -8.59 -10.30 -7.71
CA ASP A 103 -7.94 -11.23 -6.79
C ASP A 103 -7.56 -12.55 -7.48
N ALA A 104 -8.47 -13.14 -8.26
CA ALA A 104 -8.20 -14.36 -9.02
C ALA A 104 -7.09 -14.17 -10.08
N MET A 105 -7.07 -13.01 -10.73
CA MET A 105 -6.00 -12.64 -11.66
C MET A 105 -4.64 -12.53 -10.96
N LEU A 106 -4.59 -11.89 -9.79
CA LEU A 106 -3.35 -11.76 -9.01
C LEU A 106 -2.85 -13.12 -8.52
N ASP A 107 -3.74 -14.08 -8.19
CA ASP A 107 -3.37 -15.46 -7.86
C ASP A 107 -2.74 -16.17 -9.07
N ARG A 108 -3.34 -16.04 -10.25
CA ARG A 108 -2.74 -16.56 -11.51
C ARG A 108 -1.36 -15.99 -11.76
N VAL A 109 -1.15 -14.68 -11.55
CA VAL A 109 0.19 -14.05 -11.69
C VAL A 109 1.20 -14.71 -10.77
N VAL A 110 0.84 -14.93 -9.51
CA VAL A 110 1.74 -15.59 -8.53
C VAL A 110 2.09 -17.00 -8.95
N GLU A 111 1.10 -17.76 -9.42
CA GLU A 111 1.29 -19.16 -9.81
C GLU A 111 2.08 -19.31 -11.12
N GLU A 112 1.69 -18.61 -12.18
CA GLU A 112 2.27 -18.72 -13.52
C GLU A 112 3.70 -18.16 -13.57
N HIS A 113 3.91 -16.99 -12.96
CA HIS A 113 5.22 -16.34 -12.96
C HIS A 113 6.11 -16.73 -11.79
N ARG A 114 5.58 -17.49 -10.80
CA ARG A 114 6.30 -17.97 -9.61
C ARG A 114 6.99 -16.84 -8.85
N VAL A 115 6.29 -15.75 -8.64
CA VAL A 115 6.78 -14.55 -7.98
C VAL A 115 6.07 -14.33 -6.64
N PHE A 116 6.71 -13.59 -5.74
CA PHE A 116 6.03 -12.99 -4.60
C PHE A 116 5.36 -11.70 -5.06
N LEU A 117 4.17 -11.42 -4.51
CA LEU A 117 3.40 -10.23 -4.83
C LEU A 117 3.09 -9.45 -3.54
N PRO A 118 4.07 -8.66 -3.04
CA PRO A 118 3.95 -7.95 -1.79
C PRO A 118 3.07 -6.70 -1.85
N LEU A 119 2.72 -6.20 -3.05
CA LEU A 119 1.84 -5.03 -3.20
C LEU A 119 1.11 -5.07 -4.54
N ALA A 120 -0.22 -4.98 -4.51
CA ALA A 120 -1.07 -4.72 -5.66
C ALA A 120 -2.10 -3.65 -5.28
N ILE A 121 -2.20 -2.64 -6.12
CA ILE A 121 -2.99 -1.43 -5.88
C ILE A 121 -3.85 -1.09 -7.09
N GLU A 122 -4.83 -0.26 -6.87
CA GLU A 122 -5.50 0.48 -7.94
C GLU A 122 -4.70 1.72 -8.29
N SER A 123 -4.62 2.01 -9.57
CA SER A 123 -4.06 3.23 -10.11
C SER A 123 -5.16 4.01 -10.87
N GLY A 124 -4.81 5.03 -11.64
CA GLY A 124 -5.76 5.74 -12.47
C GLY A 124 -6.86 6.47 -11.70
N SER A 125 -8.00 6.67 -12.36
CA SER A 125 -9.05 7.58 -11.89
C SER A 125 -9.76 7.11 -10.61
N ARG A 126 -9.81 5.79 -10.34
CA ARG A 126 -10.40 5.22 -9.13
C ARG A 126 -9.54 5.55 -7.91
N ALA A 127 -8.25 5.34 -8.00
CA ALA A 127 -7.31 5.68 -6.93
C ALA A 127 -7.11 7.19 -6.79
N TRP A 128 -7.22 7.93 -7.88
CA TRP A 128 -7.15 9.39 -7.83
C TRP A 128 -8.39 10.05 -7.22
N GLY A 129 -9.49 9.32 -7.01
CA GLY A 129 -10.68 9.81 -6.33
C GLY A 129 -11.63 10.63 -7.23
N PHE A 130 -11.58 10.42 -8.56
CA PHE A 130 -12.51 11.01 -9.51
C PHE A 130 -12.95 10.02 -10.59
N ALA A 131 -13.27 8.80 -10.21
CA ALA A 131 -13.78 7.79 -11.12
C ALA A 131 -15.13 8.22 -11.74
N SER A 132 -15.42 7.70 -12.93
CA SER A 132 -16.75 7.66 -13.53
C SER A 132 -17.28 6.23 -13.50
N PRO A 133 -18.58 5.99 -13.71
CA PRO A 133 -19.15 4.63 -13.71
C PRO A 133 -18.46 3.68 -14.69
N ASP A 134 -17.99 4.22 -15.82
CA ASP A 134 -17.28 3.53 -16.90
C ASP A 134 -15.75 3.63 -16.81
N SER A 135 -15.20 4.04 -15.67
CA SER A 135 -13.75 4.05 -15.49
C SER A 135 -13.20 2.64 -15.44
N ASP A 136 -12.07 2.42 -16.14
CA ASP A 136 -11.34 1.16 -16.10
C ASP A 136 -10.83 0.84 -14.70
N TYR A 137 -10.48 -0.42 -14.47
CA TYR A 137 -9.76 -0.89 -13.30
C TYR A 137 -8.28 -1.00 -13.67
N ASP A 138 -7.48 -0.10 -13.13
CA ASP A 138 -6.06 0.01 -13.40
C ASP A 138 -5.24 -0.71 -12.32
N CYS A 139 -5.26 -2.05 -12.32
CA CYS A 139 -4.51 -2.83 -11.34
C CYS A 139 -3.01 -2.75 -11.63
N ARG A 140 -2.25 -2.28 -10.66
CA ARG A 140 -0.79 -2.20 -10.73
C ARG A 140 -0.18 -2.93 -9.57
N PHE A 141 0.93 -3.66 -9.79
CA PHE A 141 1.56 -4.43 -8.74
C PHE A 141 3.08 -4.40 -8.79
N VAL A 142 3.68 -4.54 -7.61
CA VAL A 142 5.11 -4.80 -7.46
C VAL A 142 5.27 -6.28 -7.16
N TYR A 143 6.09 -6.96 -7.94
CA TYR A 143 6.43 -8.36 -7.71
C TYR A 143 7.92 -8.52 -7.41
N VAL A 144 8.24 -9.62 -6.74
CA VAL A 144 9.61 -9.95 -6.35
C VAL A 144 9.90 -11.39 -6.78
N ARG A 145 10.98 -11.60 -7.53
CA ARG A 145 11.46 -12.92 -7.90
C ARG A 145 12.19 -13.57 -6.74
N ARG A 146 12.23 -14.89 -6.73
CA ARG A 146 13.02 -15.64 -5.75
C ARG A 146 14.52 -15.43 -5.98
N ALA A 147 15.32 -15.60 -4.94
CA ALA A 147 16.78 -15.47 -5.05
C ALA A 147 17.36 -16.38 -6.13
N VAL A 148 16.84 -17.61 -6.27
CA VAL A 148 17.29 -18.57 -7.28
C VAL A 148 17.05 -18.07 -8.71
N ASP A 149 16.01 -17.28 -8.96
CA ASP A 149 15.67 -16.75 -10.29
C ASP A 149 16.63 -15.65 -10.74
N HIS A 150 17.50 -15.16 -9.86
CA HIS A 150 18.59 -14.23 -10.18
C HIS A 150 19.91 -14.94 -10.51
N ILE A 151 20.01 -16.25 -10.24
CA ILE A 151 21.18 -17.05 -10.55
C ILE A 151 21.00 -17.68 -11.95
N THR A 152 20.96 -16.82 -12.95
CA THR A 152 20.81 -17.21 -14.35
C THR A 152 21.64 -16.29 -15.24
N PRO A 153 22.23 -16.80 -16.36
CA PRO A 153 22.95 -15.94 -17.30
C PRO A 153 22.01 -15.02 -18.11
N TRP A 154 20.71 -15.25 -18.05
CA TRP A 154 19.73 -14.50 -18.83
C TRP A 154 19.00 -13.48 -17.95
N VAL A 155 18.91 -12.24 -18.42
CA VAL A 155 18.14 -11.20 -17.73
C VAL A 155 16.65 -11.45 -17.97
N SER A 156 15.92 -11.71 -16.89
CA SER A 156 14.46 -11.83 -16.95
C SER A 156 13.81 -10.48 -17.26
N ARG A 157 12.67 -10.50 -17.97
CA ARG A 157 11.84 -9.32 -18.18
C ARG A 157 11.40 -8.75 -16.83
N ASP A 158 11.50 -7.44 -16.67
CA ASP A 158 11.23 -6.72 -15.43
C ASP A 158 9.80 -6.16 -15.35
N VAL A 159 8.93 -6.56 -16.28
CA VAL A 159 7.49 -6.24 -16.34
C VAL A 159 6.70 -7.50 -16.61
N ILE A 160 5.61 -7.68 -15.88
CA ILE A 160 4.53 -8.62 -16.19
C ILE A 160 3.37 -7.77 -16.72
N GLU A 161 2.98 -7.98 -17.96
CA GLU A 161 1.83 -7.35 -18.60
C GLU A 161 0.80 -8.41 -18.87
N LEU A 162 -0.44 -8.17 -18.46
CA LEU A 162 -1.55 -9.06 -18.74
C LEU A 162 -2.36 -8.53 -19.92
N PRO A 163 -3.01 -9.41 -20.69
CA PRO A 163 -3.95 -8.99 -21.70
C PRO A 163 -5.08 -8.15 -21.07
N LEU A 164 -5.55 -7.13 -21.78
CA LEU A 164 -6.72 -6.36 -21.38
C LEU A 164 -7.96 -7.26 -21.39
N GLU A 165 -8.59 -7.44 -20.24
CA GLU A 165 -9.81 -8.22 -20.09
C GLU A 165 -11.00 -7.28 -19.78
N GLY A 166 -11.73 -6.88 -20.82
CA GLY A 166 -12.82 -5.91 -20.68
C GLY A 166 -12.33 -4.54 -20.24
N ASP A 167 -12.70 -4.13 -19.04
CA ASP A 167 -12.31 -2.88 -18.38
C ASP A 167 -11.18 -3.06 -17.35
N LEU A 168 -10.55 -4.24 -17.31
CA LEU A 168 -9.44 -4.55 -16.40
C LEU A 168 -8.11 -4.46 -17.15
N ASP A 169 -7.31 -3.47 -16.81
CA ASP A 169 -5.92 -3.30 -17.25
C ASP A 169 -4.96 -3.58 -16.09
N ALA A 170 -4.11 -4.60 -16.27
CA ALA A 170 -3.22 -5.03 -15.21
C ALA A 170 -1.79 -5.22 -15.69
N ASN A 171 -0.86 -4.60 -14.97
CA ASN A 171 0.56 -4.82 -15.16
C ASN A 171 1.34 -4.62 -13.86
N GLY A 172 2.51 -5.23 -13.78
CA GLY A 172 3.37 -5.13 -12.63
C GLY A 172 4.83 -4.96 -12.97
N TRP A 173 5.55 -4.37 -12.02
CA TRP A 173 6.99 -4.16 -12.10
C TRP A 173 7.74 -5.04 -11.13
N ASP A 174 8.84 -5.62 -11.59
CA ASP A 174 9.84 -6.21 -10.71
C ASP A 174 10.33 -5.14 -9.71
N LEU A 175 10.53 -5.52 -8.45
CA LEU A 175 11.04 -4.60 -7.42
C LEU A 175 12.35 -3.93 -7.86
N ARG A 176 13.21 -4.65 -8.60
CA ARG A 176 14.42 -4.08 -9.20
C ARG A 176 14.10 -2.89 -10.12
N LYS A 177 13.11 -3.03 -11.00
CA LYS A 177 12.65 -1.95 -11.87
C LYS A 177 12.04 -0.80 -11.07
N ALA A 178 11.21 -1.12 -10.08
CA ALA A 178 10.58 -0.13 -9.23
C ALA A 178 11.61 0.75 -8.51
N LEU A 179 12.66 0.14 -7.96
CA LEU A 179 13.78 0.85 -7.33
C LEU A 179 14.58 1.70 -8.34
N GLN A 180 14.89 1.15 -9.51
CA GLN A 180 15.59 1.90 -10.55
C GLN A 180 14.79 3.12 -11.03
N LEU A 181 13.48 2.98 -11.16
CA LEU A 181 12.59 4.08 -11.54
C LEU A 181 12.50 5.13 -10.42
N LEU A 182 12.44 4.71 -9.16
CA LEU A 182 12.46 5.61 -8.01
C LEU A 182 13.73 6.48 -8.00
N LEU A 183 14.91 5.84 -8.14
CA LEU A 183 16.19 6.55 -8.15
C LEU A 183 16.35 7.48 -9.37
N LYS A 184 15.61 7.24 -10.46
CA LYS A 184 15.53 8.13 -11.62
C LYS A 184 14.49 9.25 -11.47
N GLY A 185 13.77 9.30 -10.35
CA GLY A 185 12.74 10.30 -10.09
C GLY A 185 11.42 10.04 -10.82
N ASN A 186 11.07 8.78 -11.07
CA ASN A 186 9.79 8.44 -11.63
C ASN A 186 8.69 8.58 -10.56
N ALA A 187 7.77 9.53 -10.76
CA ALA A 187 6.68 9.78 -9.81
C ALA A 187 5.67 8.63 -9.75
N VAL A 188 5.55 7.79 -10.79
CA VAL A 188 4.53 6.74 -10.86
C VAL A 188 4.72 5.69 -9.75
N ILE A 189 5.95 5.26 -9.49
CA ILE A 189 6.19 4.31 -8.39
C ILE A 189 5.85 4.91 -7.03
N VAL A 190 6.14 6.19 -6.83
CA VAL A 190 5.79 6.92 -5.60
C VAL A 190 4.28 6.97 -5.43
N GLU A 191 3.55 7.22 -6.52
CA GLU A 191 2.08 7.20 -6.51
C GLU A 191 1.53 5.82 -6.17
N TRP A 192 2.09 4.74 -6.73
CA TRP A 192 1.65 3.37 -6.38
C TRP A 192 1.78 3.09 -4.88
N LEU A 193 2.88 3.53 -4.27
CA LEU A 193 3.09 3.39 -2.82
C LEU A 193 2.09 4.21 -1.98
N CYS A 194 1.58 5.31 -2.55
CA CYS A 194 0.61 6.20 -1.92
C CYS A 194 -0.85 5.90 -2.30
N SER A 195 -1.12 4.83 -3.08
CA SER A 195 -2.48 4.52 -3.47
C SER A 195 -3.37 4.26 -2.25
N PRO A 196 -4.55 4.91 -2.17
CA PRO A 196 -5.51 4.67 -1.10
C PRO A 196 -6.25 3.33 -1.28
N VAL A 197 -6.22 2.76 -2.49
CA VAL A 197 -6.89 1.51 -2.84
C VAL A 197 -5.87 0.40 -3.00
N VAL A 198 -5.94 -0.59 -2.12
CA VAL A 198 -5.01 -1.71 -2.10
C VAL A 198 -5.78 -3.02 -2.22
N TYR A 199 -5.57 -3.73 -3.31
CA TYR A 199 -6.16 -5.05 -3.53
C TYR A 199 -5.51 -6.11 -2.66
N ARG A 200 -4.19 -6.11 -2.62
CA ARG A 200 -3.37 -7.05 -1.87
C ARG A 200 -2.06 -6.38 -1.48
N GLY A 201 -1.63 -6.56 -0.24
CA GLY A 201 -0.36 -6.02 0.19
C GLY A 201 0.11 -6.57 1.52
N GLN A 202 1.36 -6.28 1.81
CA GLN A 202 1.96 -6.49 3.12
C GLN A 202 2.29 -5.12 3.72
N VAL A 203 1.80 -4.88 4.93
CA VAL A 203 1.97 -3.59 5.63
C VAL A 203 3.45 -3.21 5.68
N TRP A 204 4.31 -4.14 6.14
CA TRP A 204 5.74 -3.89 6.26
C TRP A 204 6.38 -3.49 4.92
N PHE A 205 6.00 -4.16 3.82
CA PHE A 205 6.60 -3.89 2.51
C PHE A 205 6.27 -2.48 2.04
N ARG A 206 4.98 -2.09 2.11
CA ARG A 206 4.57 -0.74 1.72
C ARG A 206 5.22 0.33 2.59
N ASP A 207 5.21 0.13 3.91
CA ASP A 207 5.72 1.12 4.86
C ASP A 207 7.24 1.30 4.73
N GLU A 208 8.00 0.21 4.64
CA GLU A 208 9.44 0.26 4.45
C GLU A 208 9.83 0.84 3.08
N PHE A 209 9.09 0.47 2.01
CA PHE A 209 9.38 1.00 0.68
C PHE A 209 8.99 2.48 0.58
N LEU A 210 7.88 2.89 1.19
CA LEU A 210 7.50 4.30 1.24
C LEU A 210 8.49 5.14 2.08
N ALA A 211 8.98 4.59 3.19
CA ALA A 211 10.03 5.24 3.98
C ALA A 211 11.31 5.42 3.14
N PHE A 212 11.74 4.36 2.46
CA PHE A 212 12.88 4.43 1.55
C PHE A 212 12.64 5.43 0.40
N ALA A 213 11.44 5.45 -0.19
CA ALA A 213 11.10 6.38 -1.25
C ALA A 213 11.16 7.85 -0.80
N ARG A 214 10.75 8.15 0.44
CA ARG A 214 10.86 9.51 1.01
C ARG A 214 12.29 10.00 1.17
N GLU A 215 13.22 9.10 1.41
CA GLU A 215 14.64 9.41 1.52
C GLU A 215 15.35 9.46 0.16
N ALA A 216 15.00 8.53 -0.74
CA ALA A 216 15.68 8.30 -2.00
C ALA A 216 15.16 9.14 -3.17
N ALA A 217 13.90 9.59 -3.11
CA ALA A 217 13.30 10.32 -4.23
C ALA A 217 13.92 11.71 -4.39
N SER A 218 14.54 11.96 -5.53
CA SER A 218 14.98 13.31 -5.89
C SER A 218 13.75 14.17 -6.20
N ARG A 219 13.51 15.18 -5.36
CA ARG A 219 12.41 16.13 -5.52
C ARG A 219 12.47 16.81 -6.90
N GLU A 220 13.66 17.23 -7.34
CA GLU A 220 13.88 17.87 -8.63
C GLU A 220 13.51 16.94 -9.79
N ALA A 221 13.89 15.66 -9.69
CA ALA A 221 13.58 14.67 -10.72
C ALA A 221 12.07 14.34 -10.75
N ILE A 222 11.42 14.23 -9.59
CA ILE A 222 9.96 14.09 -9.48
C ILE A 222 9.23 15.30 -10.07
N CYS A 223 9.68 16.52 -9.77
CA CYS A 223 9.10 17.74 -10.34
C CYS A 223 9.24 17.77 -11.88
N ARG A 224 10.41 17.43 -12.41
CA ARG A 224 10.60 17.30 -13.88
C ARG A 224 9.68 16.24 -14.48
N HIS A 225 9.51 15.12 -13.81
CA HIS A 225 8.59 14.08 -14.27
C HIS A 225 7.16 14.62 -14.38
N TYR A 226 6.64 15.27 -13.33
CA TYR A 226 5.30 15.86 -13.37
C TYR A 226 5.17 16.98 -14.39
N LEU A 227 6.20 17.81 -14.55
CA LEU A 227 6.20 18.88 -15.54
C LEU A 227 6.10 18.30 -16.97
N HIS A 228 6.99 17.38 -17.33
CA HIS A 228 6.99 16.77 -18.67
C HIS A 228 5.69 15.99 -18.94
N LEU A 229 5.20 15.25 -17.95
CA LEU A 229 3.91 14.56 -18.05
C LEU A 229 2.77 15.55 -18.28
N GLY A 230 2.67 16.58 -17.45
CA GLY A 230 1.61 17.57 -17.49
C GLY A 230 1.62 18.38 -18.80
N GLU A 231 2.79 18.84 -19.24
CA GLU A 231 2.95 19.55 -20.52
C GLU A 231 2.56 18.70 -21.73
N ARG A 232 2.93 17.40 -21.71
CA ARG A 232 2.51 16.46 -22.75
C ARG A 232 0.98 16.33 -22.76
N GLN A 233 0.35 16.14 -21.61
CA GLN A 233 -1.10 16.00 -21.49
C GLN A 233 -1.82 17.29 -21.92
N ARG A 234 -1.33 18.46 -21.47
CA ARG A 234 -1.84 19.76 -21.91
C ARG A 234 -1.79 19.92 -23.42
N ARG A 235 -0.68 19.59 -24.05
CA ARG A 235 -0.49 19.67 -25.51
C ARG A 235 -1.44 18.76 -26.25
N VAL A 236 -1.62 17.53 -25.77
CA VAL A 236 -2.46 16.51 -26.43
C VAL A 236 -3.95 16.82 -26.30
N TYR A 237 -4.40 17.32 -25.14
CA TYR A 237 -5.82 17.39 -24.85
C TYR A 237 -6.40 18.79 -24.82
N PHE A 238 -5.61 19.83 -24.51
CA PHE A 238 -6.17 21.18 -24.38
C PHE A 238 -6.30 21.90 -25.73
N GLY A 239 -5.39 21.63 -26.68
CA GLY A 239 -5.41 22.30 -27.99
C GLY A 239 -5.45 23.81 -27.85
N ASP A 240 -6.42 24.46 -28.53
CA ASP A 240 -6.72 25.89 -28.42
C ASP A 240 -7.68 26.22 -27.25
N GLY A 241 -8.12 25.23 -26.49
CA GLY A 241 -9.02 25.39 -25.35
C GLY A 241 -10.50 25.53 -25.71
N THR A 242 -10.89 25.52 -26.97
CA THR A 242 -12.30 25.74 -27.38
C THR A 242 -13.17 24.49 -27.22
N SER A 243 -12.57 23.29 -27.34
CA SER A 243 -13.27 22.01 -27.23
C SER A 243 -12.38 20.95 -26.61
N VAL A 244 -12.36 20.88 -25.29
CA VAL A 244 -11.54 19.95 -24.51
C VAL A 244 -12.39 18.82 -23.96
N PRO A 245 -11.99 17.53 -24.16
CA PRO A 245 -12.66 16.41 -23.51
C PRO A 245 -12.58 16.55 -21.98
N GLN A 246 -13.72 16.75 -21.32
CA GLN A 246 -13.74 17.12 -19.89
C GLN A 246 -13.08 16.08 -19.00
N LYS A 247 -13.20 14.77 -19.32
CA LYS A 247 -12.49 13.69 -18.59
C LYS A 247 -10.96 13.87 -18.64
N LYS A 248 -10.41 14.48 -19.72
CA LYS A 248 -8.97 14.63 -19.94
C LYS A 248 -8.37 15.88 -19.27
N ILE A 249 -9.20 16.80 -18.77
CA ILE A 249 -8.73 17.98 -18.03
C ILE A 249 -7.87 17.58 -16.83
N PHE A 250 -8.27 16.53 -16.12
CA PHE A 250 -7.56 16.04 -14.92
C PHE A 250 -6.14 15.55 -15.21
N TYR A 251 -5.84 15.14 -16.45
CA TYR A 251 -4.51 14.62 -16.79
C TYR A 251 -3.42 15.69 -16.83
N ALA A 252 -3.79 16.97 -17.07
CA ALA A 252 -2.87 18.09 -16.94
C ALA A 252 -3.02 18.80 -15.57
N LEU A 253 -4.24 18.87 -15.06
CA LEU A 253 -4.54 19.54 -13.79
C LEU A 253 -3.87 18.84 -12.58
N ARG A 254 -3.87 17.49 -12.56
CA ARG A 254 -3.27 16.73 -11.48
C ARG A 254 -1.74 16.91 -11.38
N PRO A 255 -0.95 16.81 -12.47
CA PRO A 255 0.47 17.17 -12.43
C PRO A 255 0.72 18.61 -12.00
N ALA A 256 -0.09 19.58 -12.43
CA ALA A 256 0.02 20.98 -11.99
C ALA A 256 -0.21 21.12 -10.48
N ALA A 257 -1.21 20.43 -9.94
CA ALA A 257 -1.47 20.40 -8.49
C ALA A 257 -0.30 19.75 -7.72
N ALA A 258 0.27 18.65 -8.24
CA ALA A 258 1.43 18.01 -7.64
C ALA A 258 2.66 18.92 -7.62
N LEU A 259 2.91 19.66 -8.70
CA LEU A 259 3.99 20.65 -8.78
C LEU A 259 3.80 21.78 -7.77
N ARG A 260 2.58 22.31 -7.64
CA ARG A 260 2.25 23.30 -6.60
C ARG A 260 2.48 22.75 -5.21
N TRP A 261 2.00 21.54 -4.93
CA TRP A 261 2.19 20.87 -3.64
C TRP A 261 3.67 20.74 -3.27
N LEU A 262 4.49 20.25 -4.23
CA LEU A 262 5.93 20.13 -4.06
C LEU A 262 6.62 21.49 -3.88
N ARG A 263 6.17 22.53 -4.58
CA ARG A 263 6.70 23.89 -4.40
C ARG A 263 6.41 24.46 -3.01
N MET A 264 5.24 24.16 -2.45
CA MET A 264 4.86 24.59 -1.09
C MET A 264 5.54 23.79 0.02
N ARG A 265 6.10 22.59 -0.31
CA ARG A 265 6.75 21.70 0.64
C ARG A 265 8.16 21.34 0.17
N PRO A 266 9.13 22.24 0.39
CA PRO A 266 10.50 22.08 -0.15
C PRO A 266 11.21 20.83 0.36
N ASP A 267 10.84 20.33 1.54
CA ASP A 267 11.47 19.18 2.19
C ASP A 267 10.81 17.83 1.82
N GLN A 268 9.83 17.84 0.91
CA GLN A 268 9.09 16.64 0.54
C GLN A 268 9.20 16.36 -0.97
N ALA A 269 9.27 15.07 -1.31
CA ALA A 269 9.28 14.58 -2.70
C ALA A 269 8.07 13.70 -3.05
N VAL A 270 7.24 13.35 -2.07
CA VAL A 270 6.14 12.39 -2.18
C VAL A 270 4.81 13.10 -2.01
N ALA A 271 4.20 13.51 -3.12
CA ALA A 271 2.89 14.15 -3.10
C ALA A 271 1.75 13.11 -2.93
N PRO A 272 0.59 13.50 -2.35
CA PRO A 272 -0.59 12.64 -2.30
C PRO A 272 -1.05 12.18 -3.68
N MET A 273 -1.34 10.88 -3.82
CA MET A 273 -1.92 10.33 -5.05
C MET A 273 -3.40 10.71 -5.19
N HIS A 274 -4.15 10.68 -4.10
CA HIS A 274 -5.56 11.01 -4.06
C HIS A 274 -5.79 12.50 -4.35
N PHE A 275 -6.46 12.81 -5.46
CA PHE A 275 -6.57 14.17 -5.96
C PHE A 275 -7.34 15.13 -5.07
N PRO A 276 -8.46 14.76 -4.43
CA PRO A 276 -9.11 15.62 -3.44
C PRO A 276 -8.17 16.05 -2.32
N THR A 277 -7.41 15.11 -1.73
CA THR A 277 -6.40 15.40 -0.71
C THR A 277 -5.30 16.32 -1.25
N LEU A 278 -4.82 16.06 -2.47
CA LEU A 278 -3.81 16.89 -3.12
C LEU A 278 -4.31 18.33 -3.32
N ILE A 279 -5.57 18.52 -3.75
CA ILE A 279 -6.18 19.84 -3.95
C ILE A 279 -6.37 20.56 -2.60
N GLU A 280 -6.83 19.86 -1.58
CA GLU A 280 -6.95 20.42 -0.24
C GLU A 280 -5.59 20.91 0.28
N GLU A 281 -4.57 20.07 0.18
CA GLU A 281 -3.22 20.37 0.68
C GLU A 281 -2.46 21.40 -0.14
N CYS A 282 -2.70 21.53 -1.43
CA CYS A 282 -2.04 22.56 -2.26
C CYS A 282 -2.76 23.91 -2.27
N ASP A 283 -3.91 24.00 -1.63
CA ASP A 283 -4.70 25.23 -1.42
C ASP A 283 -4.75 26.16 -2.64
N PRO A 284 -5.37 25.74 -3.76
CA PRO A 284 -5.49 26.57 -4.95
C PRO A 284 -6.55 27.65 -4.76
N PRO A 285 -6.62 28.66 -5.65
CA PRO A 285 -7.66 29.69 -5.60
C PRO A 285 -9.08 29.11 -5.49
N SER A 286 -9.96 29.79 -4.74
CA SER A 286 -11.32 29.32 -4.47
C SER A 286 -12.16 29.11 -5.75
N GLU A 287 -11.97 29.95 -6.77
CA GLU A 287 -12.61 29.78 -8.08
C GLU A 287 -12.23 28.44 -8.72
N LEU A 288 -10.95 28.05 -8.65
CA LEU A 288 -10.50 26.77 -9.16
C LEU A 288 -11.05 25.59 -8.33
N LYS A 289 -11.11 25.73 -6.99
CA LYS A 289 -11.72 24.68 -6.14
C LYS A 289 -13.17 24.41 -6.54
N ALA A 290 -13.95 25.46 -6.77
CA ALA A 290 -15.34 25.34 -7.21
C ALA A 290 -15.46 24.67 -8.59
N GLU A 291 -14.60 25.03 -9.54
CA GLU A 291 -14.59 24.43 -10.88
C GLU A 291 -14.21 22.94 -10.82
N ILE A 292 -13.20 22.60 -10.04
CA ILE A 292 -12.78 21.18 -9.82
C ILE A 292 -13.92 20.37 -9.22
N ALA A 293 -14.60 20.90 -8.18
CA ALA A 293 -15.73 20.22 -7.55
C ALA A 293 -16.83 19.92 -8.58
N GLY A 294 -17.23 20.92 -9.38
CA GLY A 294 -18.21 20.75 -10.43
C GLY A 294 -17.81 19.75 -11.52
N LEU A 295 -16.51 19.73 -11.92
CA LEU A 295 -15.99 18.74 -12.85
C LEU A 295 -16.05 17.31 -12.27
N MET A 296 -15.70 17.15 -11.01
CA MET A 296 -15.74 15.85 -10.33
C MET A 296 -17.16 15.34 -10.16
N GLU A 297 -18.09 16.20 -9.73
CA GLU A 297 -19.52 15.84 -9.61
C GLU A 297 -20.10 15.37 -10.96
N ARG A 298 -19.85 16.14 -12.04
CA ARG A 298 -20.31 15.74 -13.37
C ARG A 298 -19.70 14.42 -13.81
N LYS A 299 -18.41 14.21 -13.51
CA LYS A 299 -17.72 12.96 -13.87
C LYS A 299 -18.23 11.76 -13.09
N ALA A 300 -18.59 11.94 -11.83
CA ALA A 300 -19.08 10.86 -10.96
C ALA A 300 -20.42 10.26 -11.43
N ILE A 301 -21.28 11.04 -12.09
CA ILE A 301 -22.63 10.62 -12.51
C ILE A 301 -22.74 10.34 -14.01
N SER A 302 -21.74 10.68 -14.82
CA SER A 302 -21.84 10.61 -16.28
C SER A 302 -20.90 9.57 -16.88
N HIS A 303 -21.44 8.71 -17.73
CA HIS A 303 -20.64 7.79 -18.54
C HIS A 303 -19.76 8.54 -19.54
N GLU A 304 -20.32 9.63 -20.15
CA GLU A 304 -19.55 10.49 -21.05
C GLU A 304 -19.80 11.96 -20.71
N LEU A 305 -18.71 12.70 -20.44
CA LEU A 305 -18.78 14.13 -20.16
C LEU A 305 -18.78 15.01 -21.43
N GLY A 306 -18.50 14.43 -22.60
CA GLY A 306 -18.34 15.20 -23.83
C GLY A 306 -17.14 16.17 -23.79
N SER A 307 -17.14 17.11 -24.74
CA SER A 307 -16.16 18.19 -24.81
C SER A 307 -16.83 19.53 -24.56
N ALA A 308 -16.10 20.42 -23.90
CA ALA A 308 -16.53 21.79 -23.61
C ALA A 308 -15.32 22.73 -23.64
N PRO A 309 -15.53 24.07 -23.70
CA PRO A 309 -14.46 25.01 -23.50
C PRO A 309 -13.71 24.78 -22.20
N LEU A 310 -12.38 24.91 -22.23
CA LEU A 310 -11.53 24.76 -21.06
C LEU A 310 -11.86 25.89 -20.05
N PRO A 311 -12.22 25.56 -18.79
CA PRO A 311 -12.47 26.59 -17.79
C PRO A 311 -11.23 27.48 -17.60
N ARG A 312 -11.40 28.77 -17.59
CA ARG A 312 -10.31 29.75 -17.52
C ARG A 312 -9.48 29.60 -16.24
N ALA A 313 -10.14 29.29 -15.12
CA ALA A 313 -9.46 29.04 -13.85
C ALA A 313 -8.50 27.85 -13.95
N VAL A 314 -8.91 26.78 -14.64
CA VAL A 314 -8.08 25.59 -14.88
C VAL A 314 -6.90 25.93 -15.79
N ALA A 315 -7.16 26.61 -16.92
CA ALA A 315 -6.11 26.99 -17.87
C ALA A 315 -5.03 27.85 -17.18
N ASN A 316 -5.45 28.90 -16.48
CA ASN A 316 -4.54 29.80 -15.76
C ASN A 316 -3.71 29.05 -14.71
N PHE A 317 -4.33 28.17 -13.93
CA PHE A 317 -3.64 27.41 -12.91
C PHE A 317 -2.57 26.48 -13.51
N VAL A 318 -2.95 25.70 -14.52
CA VAL A 318 -2.03 24.76 -15.18
C VAL A 318 -0.85 25.50 -15.79
N ASP A 319 -1.10 26.60 -16.51
CA ASP A 319 -0.05 27.39 -17.15
C ASP A 319 0.88 28.02 -16.12
N THR A 320 0.32 28.62 -15.06
CA THR A 320 1.12 29.25 -13.99
C THR A 320 2.02 28.22 -13.27
N GLU A 321 1.49 27.07 -12.88
CA GLU A 321 2.29 26.09 -12.13
C GLU A 321 3.35 25.43 -13.02
N PHE A 322 3.09 25.25 -14.32
CA PHE A 322 4.11 24.77 -15.25
C PHE A 322 5.22 25.81 -15.50
N GLU A 323 4.88 27.09 -15.62
CA GLU A 323 5.87 28.17 -15.74
C GLU A 323 6.76 28.27 -14.50
N LEU A 324 6.16 28.25 -13.32
CA LEU A 324 6.89 28.29 -12.05
C LEU A 324 7.82 27.06 -11.92
N ALA A 325 7.35 25.88 -12.33
CA ALA A 325 8.15 24.66 -12.29
C ALA A 325 9.34 24.72 -13.25
N ARG A 326 9.18 25.25 -14.49
CA ARG A 326 10.29 25.45 -15.41
C ARG A 326 11.38 26.33 -14.81
N GLY A 327 11.02 27.46 -14.21
CA GLY A 327 11.97 28.39 -13.62
C GLY A 327 12.79 27.81 -12.47
N VAL A 328 12.25 26.76 -11.78
CA VAL A 328 12.94 26.16 -10.62
C VAL A 328 13.71 24.90 -11.00
N PHE A 329 13.25 24.12 -12.01
CA PHE A 329 13.74 22.76 -12.25
C PHE A 329 14.41 22.53 -13.61
N GLU A 330 14.68 23.58 -14.40
CA GLU A 330 15.41 23.50 -15.68
C GLU A 330 16.89 23.12 -15.53
N GLY A 331 17.44 23.17 -14.30
CA GLY A 331 18.79 22.68 -14.01
C GLY A 331 18.88 21.16 -14.05
N GLY A 332 19.99 20.62 -14.58
CA GLY A 332 20.23 19.18 -14.65
C GLY A 332 20.09 18.52 -13.28
N GLY A 333 19.23 17.51 -13.16
CA GLY A 333 19.05 16.77 -11.89
C GLY A 333 20.30 15.98 -11.55
N ALA A 334 20.67 16.02 -10.29
CA ALA A 334 21.67 15.13 -9.74
C ALA A 334 21.20 13.67 -9.90
N SER A 335 22.06 12.82 -10.44
CA SER A 335 21.88 11.37 -10.35
C SER A 335 21.87 10.98 -8.87
N ALA A 336 21.14 9.91 -8.53
CA ALA A 336 21.22 9.36 -7.18
C ALA A 336 22.68 9.09 -6.78
N SER A 337 23.01 9.35 -5.53
CA SER A 337 24.35 9.13 -5.01
C SER A 337 24.70 7.63 -4.98
N GLU A 338 26.00 7.30 -4.98
CA GLU A 338 26.47 5.92 -4.81
C GLU A 338 25.93 5.30 -3.51
N GLU A 339 25.89 6.07 -2.43
CA GLU A 339 25.29 5.67 -1.16
C GLU A 339 23.81 5.23 -1.35
N MET A 340 23.04 5.99 -2.13
CA MET A 340 21.64 5.68 -2.35
C MET A 340 21.47 4.40 -3.19
N PHE A 341 22.36 4.14 -4.14
CA PHE A 341 22.38 2.84 -4.85
C PHE A 341 22.66 1.67 -3.92
N LEU A 342 23.64 1.81 -3.01
CA LEU A 342 23.95 0.78 -2.01
C LEU A 342 22.76 0.53 -1.06
N ARG A 343 22.09 1.57 -0.63
CA ARG A 343 20.87 1.46 0.21
C ARG A 343 19.71 0.79 -0.53
N ALA A 344 19.52 1.10 -1.80
CA ALA A 344 18.53 0.44 -2.64
C ALA A 344 18.82 -1.05 -2.79
N GLU A 345 20.10 -1.42 -2.94
CA GLU A 345 20.53 -2.81 -3.01
C GLU A 345 20.29 -3.55 -1.68
N GLN A 346 20.61 -2.92 -0.55
CA GLN A 346 20.36 -3.47 0.77
C GLN A 346 18.85 -3.69 1.00
N PHE A 347 18.03 -2.68 0.66
CA PHE A 347 16.57 -2.79 0.71
C PHE A 347 16.08 -3.97 -0.14
N TYR A 348 16.52 -4.07 -1.40
CA TYR A 348 16.16 -5.13 -2.31
C TYR A 348 16.46 -6.52 -1.72
N ARG A 349 17.71 -6.73 -1.24
CA ARG A 349 18.14 -8.00 -0.64
C ARG A 349 17.30 -8.34 0.60
N GLY A 350 17.09 -7.37 1.49
CA GLY A 350 16.28 -7.57 2.70
C GLY A 350 14.84 -7.98 2.39
N VAL A 351 14.23 -7.40 1.35
CA VAL A 351 12.89 -7.79 0.89
C VAL A 351 12.87 -9.21 0.35
N VAL A 352 13.81 -9.60 -0.53
CA VAL A 352 13.91 -10.96 -1.08
C VAL A 352 14.07 -11.98 0.04
N GLU A 353 15.04 -11.78 0.94
CA GLU A 353 15.30 -12.68 2.07
C GLU A 353 14.10 -12.83 2.99
N ARG A 354 13.38 -11.74 3.25
CA ARG A 354 12.21 -11.76 4.11
C ARG A 354 11.06 -12.53 3.47
N LEU A 355 10.77 -12.27 2.19
CA LEU A 355 9.71 -12.96 1.45
C LEU A 355 10.00 -14.46 1.31
N GLU A 356 11.24 -14.86 1.07
CA GLU A 356 11.63 -16.27 1.04
C GLU A 356 11.45 -16.95 2.39
N ARG A 357 11.87 -16.29 3.47
CA ARG A 357 11.70 -16.83 4.82
C ARG A 357 10.22 -16.98 5.20
N GLU A 358 9.38 -16.01 4.83
CA GLU A 358 7.95 -16.03 5.16
C GLU A 358 7.16 -17.03 4.30
N ASN A 359 7.63 -17.31 3.07
CA ASN A 359 6.93 -18.15 2.07
C ASN A 359 7.73 -19.39 1.61
N GLY A 360 8.87 -19.64 2.19
CA GLY A 360 9.88 -20.58 1.71
C GLY A 360 9.47 -22.05 1.55
N ALA A 361 8.30 -22.46 2.05
CA ALA A 361 7.72 -23.79 1.82
C ALA A 361 6.75 -23.84 0.63
N SER A 362 6.35 -22.67 0.07
CA SER A 362 5.21 -22.58 -0.87
C SER A 362 5.56 -22.87 -2.33
N PHE A 363 6.84 -22.87 -2.70
CA PHE A 363 7.26 -23.10 -4.09
C PHE A 363 8.32 -24.19 -4.17
N PRO A 364 7.91 -25.47 -4.30
CA PRO A 364 8.87 -26.54 -4.53
C PRO A 364 9.63 -26.30 -5.86
N PHE A 365 10.92 -26.50 -5.83
CA PHE A 365 11.78 -26.48 -7.02
C PHE A 365 11.23 -27.49 -8.04
N ARG A 366 10.75 -27.04 -9.20
CA ARG A 366 10.58 -27.89 -10.37
C ARG A 366 11.73 -27.60 -11.32
N PRO A 367 12.56 -28.59 -11.66
CA PRO A 367 13.53 -28.40 -12.71
C PRO A 367 12.81 -28.10 -14.03
N VAL A 368 13.40 -27.20 -14.81
CA VAL A 368 12.97 -26.80 -16.17
C VAL A 368 13.01 -28.00 -17.09
#